data_58565de935bfaf4839195666e9610815
#
_entry.id   58565de935bfaf4839195666e9610815
#
_cell.length_a   1.000
_cell.length_b   1.000
_cell.length_c   1.000
_cell.angle_alpha   90.00
_cell.angle_beta   90.00
_cell.angle_gamma   90.00
#
_symmetry.space_group_name_H-M   'P 1'
#
loop_
_entity.id
_entity.type
_entity.pdbx_description
1 polymer ?
#
loop_
_entity_poly.entity_id
_entity_poly.type
_entity_poly.pdbx_seq_one_letter_code
_entity_poly.pdbx_strand_id
1 'polypeptide(L)'
;VAIEKLYFHTNQKTVIHVAEARGIIILAAQKSGVPIFEYTPLQVKTAVTGYGRAHKPQVMEMTTRLLKLKEVPKPDDTADALAVAICHAHASGSRFRYQMLQKKKEG
;
A
#
# COMPACT_ATOMS: atom_id res chain seq x y z
N VAL A 1 -8.68 -1.35 4.91
CA VAL A 1 -7.90 -2.21 4.02
C VAL A 1 -7.16 -1.36 3.00
N ALA A 2 -5.85 -1.51 2.95
CA ALA A 2 -5.02 -0.86 1.94
C ALA A 2 -4.69 -1.88 0.85
N ILE A 3 -4.90 -1.49 -0.40
CA ILE A 3 -4.74 -2.39 -1.52
C ILE A 3 -4.01 -1.68 -2.67
N GLU A 4 -3.10 -2.38 -3.34
CA GLU A 4 -2.42 -1.82 -4.51
C GLU A 4 -3.33 -1.89 -5.72
N LYS A 5 -3.33 -0.79 -6.51
CA LYS A 5 -4.12 -0.72 -7.72
C LYS A 5 -3.56 -1.69 -8.77
N LEU A 6 -4.45 -2.49 -9.37
CA LEU A 6 -4.05 -3.52 -10.32
C LEU A 6 -3.80 -2.95 -11.72
N TYR A 7 -2.66 -3.31 -12.30
CA TYR A 7 -2.31 -2.99 -13.69
C TYR A 7 -2.12 -4.25 -14.51
N PHE A 8 -2.66 -4.28 -15.71
CA PHE A 8 -2.69 -5.45 -16.59
C PHE A 8 -1.50 -5.45 -17.56
N HIS A 9 -0.28 -5.63 -17.04
CA HIS A 9 0.93 -5.62 -17.87
C HIS A 9 1.57 -6.98 -18.07
N THR A 10 1.13 -8.02 -17.36
CA THR A 10 1.83 -9.27 -17.25
C THR A 10 0.97 -10.45 -17.70
N ASN A 11 1.44 -11.67 -17.47
CA ASN A 11 0.81 -12.92 -17.83
C ASN A 11 -0.68 -12.91 -17.44
N GLN A 12 -1.56 -13.14 -18.45
CA GLN A 12 -3.01 -13.11 -18.26
C GLN A 12 -3.52 -14.07 -17.19
N LYS A 13 -2.91 -15.25 -17.05
CA LYS A 13 -3.32 -16.22 -16.02
C LYS A 13 -3.09 -15.68 -14.62
N THR A 14 -1.93 -15.07 -14.39
CA THR A 14 -1.59 -14.46 -13.10
C THR A 14 -2.51 -13.28 -12.80
N VAL A 15 -2.78 -12.45 -13.81
CA VAL A 15 -3.68 -11.30 -13.68
C VAL A 15 -5.08 -11.73 -13.28
N ILE A 16 -5.62 -12.79 -13.90
CA ILE A 16 -6.96 -13.30 -13.58
C ILE A 16 -7.03 -13.75 -12.12
N HIS A 17 -6.07 -14.53 -11.64
CA HIS A 17 -6.05 -14.99 -10.25
C HIS A 17 -5.91 -13.83 -9.26
N VAL A 18 -5.07 -12.86 -9.56
CA VAL A 18 -4.91 -11.66 -8.72
C VAL A 18 -6.20 -10.86 -8.69
N ALA A 19 -6.87 -10.69 -9.83
CA ALA A 19 -8.14 -9.97 -9.91
C ALA A 19 -9.25 -10.68 -9.12
N GLU A 20 -9.31 -12.01 -9.17
CA GLU A 20 -10.26 -12.81 -8.39
C GLU A 20 -10.02 -12.63 -6.88
N ALA A 21 -8.78 -12.77 -6.44
CA ALA A 21 -8.42 -12.59 -5.03
C ALA A 21 -8.74 -11.17 -4.56
N ARG A 22 -8.42 -10.17 -5.37
CA ARG A 22 -8.72 -8.77 -5.09
C ARG A 22 -10.24 -8.56 -4.93
N GLY A 23 -11.04 -9.15 -5.82
CA GLY A 23 -12.50 -9.06 -5.76
C GLY A 23 -13.07 -9.64 -4.46
N ILE A 24 -12.54 -10.77 -4.01
CA ILE A 24 -12.96 -11.43 -2.75
C ILE A 24 -12.63 -10.53 -1.55
N ILE A 25 -11.44 -9.95 -1.53
CA ILE A 25 -11.01 -9.05 -0.43
C ILE A 25 -11.90 -7.81 -0.39
N ILE A 26 -12.18 -7.21 -1.53
CA ILE A 26 -13.04 -6.01 -1.62
C ILE A 26 -14.45 -6.34 -1.12
N LEU A 27 -15.01 -7.47 -1.56
CA LEU A 27 -16.34 -7.89 -1.13
C LEU A 27 -16.40 -8.12 0.37
N ALA A 28 -15.41 -8.81 0.93
CA ALA A 28 -15.33 -9.08 2.37
C ALA A 28 -15.24 -7.77 3.17
N ALA A 29 -14.43 -6.82 2.72
CA ALA A 29 -14.30 -5.52 3.36
C ALA A 29 -15.62 -4.74 3.32
N GLN A 30 -16.32 -4.73 2.19
CA GLN A 30 -17.61 -4.06 2.06
C GLN A 30 -18.66 -4.67 2.98
N LYS A 31 -18.74 -5.99 3.04
CA LYS A 31 -19.68 -6.68 3.93
C LYS A 31 -19.41 -6.40 5.41
N SER A 32 -18.15 -6.21 5.75
CA SER A 32 -17.72 -5.94 7.14
C SER A 32 -17.75 -4.46 7.49
N GLY A 33 -18.08 -3.58 6.55
CA GLY A 33 -18.08 -2.15 6.78
C GLY A 33 -16.68 -1.55 6.94
N VAL A 34 -15.65 -2.23 6.44
CA VAL A 34 -14.27 -1.77 6.51
C VAL A 34 -13.92 -0.93 5.28
N PRO A 35 -13.43 0.30 5.46
CA PRO A 35 -13.04 1.15 4.33
C PRO A 35 -11.91 0.52 3.50
N ILE A 36 -11.93 0.78 2.19
CA ILE A 36 -10.92 0.32 1.26
C ILE A 36 -10.19 1.53 0.70
N PHE A 37 -8.86 1.48 0.73
CA PHE A 37 -7.99 2.53 0.18
C PHE A 37 -7.08 1.92 -0.88
N GLU A 38 -7.09 2.49 -2.09
CA GLU A 38 -6.27 2.01 -3.19
C GLU A 38 -5.04 2.90 -3.39
N TYR A 39 -3.91 2.29 -3.69
CA TYR A 39 -2.65 2.98 -3.95
C TYR A 39 -2.03 2.46 -5.23
N THR A 40 -1.50 3.37 -6.05
CA THR A 40 -0.78 3.00 -7.27
C THR A 40 0.64 2.54 -6.92
N PRO A 41 1.29 1.74 -7.79
CA PRO A 41 2.70 1.40 -7.59
C PRO A 41 3.60 2.64 -7.41
N LEU A 42 3.32 3.71 -8.15
CA LEU A 42 4.05 4.97 -8.03
C LEU A 42 3.90 5.57 -6.63
N GLN A 43 2.67 5.59 -6.09
CA GLN A 43 2.42 6.11 -4.74
C GLN A 43 3.16 5.29 -3.68
N VAL A 44 3.16 3.96 -3.82
CA VAL A 44 3.86 3.08 -2.88
C VAL A 44 5.37 3.33 -2.92
N LYS A 45 5.96 3.36 -4.10
CA LYS A 45 7.40 3.64 -4.26
C LYS A 45 7.77 4.98 -3.67
N THR A 46 7.01 6.02 -3.96
CA THR A 46 7.26 7.37 -3.47
C THR A 46 7.13 7.44 -1.95
N ALA A 47 6.12 6.80 -1.37
CA ALA A 47 5.92 6.81 0.07
C ALA A 47 7.06 6.11 0.83
N VAL A 48 7.57 5.00 0.28
CA VAL A 48 8.61 4.19 0.94
C VAL A 48 10.00 4.76 0.74
N THR A 49 10.33 5.17 -0.49
CA THR A 49 11.70 5.60 -0.85
C THR A 49 11.86 7.10 -1.01
N GLY A 50 10.77 7.84 -1.15
CA GLY A 50 10.80 9.25 -1.53
C GLY A 50 11.04 9.48 -3.02
N TYR A 51 11.08 8.41 -3.82
CA TYR A 51 11.45 8.49 -5.23
C TYR A 51 10.58 7.55 -6.08
N GLY A 52 9.78 8.15 -6.99
CA GLY A 52 8.82 7.40 -7.81
C GLY A 52 9.43 6.47 -8.85
N ARG A 53 10.72 6.64 -9.18
CA ARG A 53 11.45 5.79 -10.12
C ARG A 53 12.30 4.72 -9.43
N ALA A 54 12.12 4.53 -8.13
CA ALA A 54 12.85 3.52 -7.40
C ALA A 54 12.56 2.12 -7.95
N HIS A 55 13.60 1.30 -7.99
CA HIS A 55 13.48 -0.10 -8.40
C HIS A 55 13.05 -0.98 -7.22
N LYS A 56 12.49 -2.14 -7.54
CA LYS A 56 11.98 -3.07 -6.51
C LYS A 56 13.00 -3.38 -5.40
N PRO A 57 14.28 -3.65 -5.67
CA PRO A 57 15.26 -3.88 -4.59
C PRO A 57 15.40 -2.70 -3.63
N GLN A 58 15.30 -1.47 -4.13
CA GLN A 58 15.36 -0.26 -3.29
C GLN A 58 14.13 -0.15 -2.39
N VAL A 59 12.96 -0.45 -2.93
CA VAL A 59 11.71 -0.45 -2.15
C VAL A 59 11.78 -1.50 -1.03
N MET A 60 12.27 -2.70 -1.35
CA MET A 60 12.40 -3.79 -0.38
C MET A 60 13.40 -3.45 0.73
N GLU A 61 14.55 -2.88 0.36
CA GLU A 61 15.57 -2.45 1.32
C GLU A 61 15.02 -1.36 2.25
N MET A 62 14.38 -0.34 1.70
CA MET A 62 13.84 0.75 2.50
C MET A 62 12.70 0.29 3.41
N THR A 63 11.83 -0.60 2.92
CA THR A 63 10.77 -1.21 3.73
C THR A 63 11.38 -1.93 4.93
N THR A 64 12.44 -2.70 4.71
CA THR A 64 13.15 -3.42 5.76
C THR A 64 13.71 -2.47 6.81
N ARG A 65 14.32 -1.37 6.38
CA ARG A 65 14.88 -0.35 7.27
C ARG A 65 13.81 0.39 8.07
N LEU A 66 12.73 0.82 7.41
CA LEU A 66 11.66 1.57 8.06
C LEU A 66 10.98 0.74 9.15
N LEU A 67 10.82 -0.55 8.93
CA LEU A 67 10.20 -1.46 9.89
C LEU A 67 11.21 -2.09 10.86
N LYS A 68 12.50 -1.74 10.72
CA LYS A 68 13.60 -2.24 11.57
C LYS A 68 13.68 -3.77 11.59
N LEU A 69 13.48 -4.36 10.41
CA LEU A 69 13.58 -5.81 10.25
C LEU A 69 15.03 -6.24 10.10
N LYS A 70 15.36 -7.44 10.57
CA LYS A 70 16.72 -8.00 10.48
C LYS A 70 17.08 -8.42 9.06
N GLU A 71 16.09 -8.88 8.30
CA GLU A 71 16.27 -9.38 6.94
C GLU A 71 15.14 -8.89 6.04
N VAL A 72 15.40 -8.84 4.74
CA VAL A 72 14.37 -8.54 3.76
C VAL A 72 13.31 -9.64 3.80
N PRO A 73 12.01 -9.29 3.96
CA PRO A 73 10.95 -10.28 4.01
C PRO A 73 10.89 -11.14 2.74
N LYS A 74 10.63 -12.40 2.88
CA LYS A 74 10.44 -13.36 1.79
C LYS A 74 9.15 -14.15 1.97
N PRO A 75 8.45 -14.50 0.90
CA PRO A 75 8.74 -14.11 -0.49
C PRO A 75 8.50 -12.61 -0.74
N ASP A 76 8.81 -12.16 -1.95
CA ASP A 76 8.67 -10.75 -2.36
C ASP A 76 7.29 -10.16 -2.05
N ASP A 77 6.24 -10.96 -2.16
CA ASP A 77 4.86 -10.54 -1.89
C ASP A 77 4.68 -10.02 -0.46
N THR A 78 5.44 -10.56 0.49
CA THR A 78 5.43 -10.08 1.88
C THR A 78 5.97 -8.67 1.97
N ALA A 79 7.10 -8.40 1.29
CA ALA A 79 7.68 -7.07 1.24
C ALA A 79 6.74 -6.07 0.54
N ASP A 80 6.08 -6.49 -0.53
CA ASP A 80 5.12 -5.67 -1.26
C ASP A 80 3.93 -5.29 -0.35
N ALA A 81 3.39 -6.24 0.39
CA ALA A 81 2.29 -5.99 1.32
C ALA A 81 2.69 -5.00 2.42
N LEU A 82 3.89 -5.14 2.97
CA LEU A 82 4.42 -4.22 3.98
C LEU A 82 4.61 -2.81 3.41
N ALA A 83 5.08 -2.70 2.17
CA ALA A 83 5.26 -1.42 1.50
C ALA A 83 3.91 -0.70 1.31
N VAL A 84 2.86 -1.42 0.92
CA VAL A 84 1.50 -0.87 0.82
C VAL A 84 1.01 -0.39 2.18
N ALA A 85 1.27 -1.14 3.23
CA ALA A 85 0.90 -0.76 4.60
C ALA A 85 1.61 0.52 5.04
N ILE A 86 2.90 0.68 4.72
CA ILE A 86 3.66 1.91 5.00
C ILE A 86 3.04 3.09 4.25
N CYS A 87 2.72 2.91 2.97
CA CYS A 87 2.08 3.93 2.15
C CYS A 87 0.77 4.40 2.78
N HIS A 88 -0.06 3.45 3.21
CA HIS A 88 -1.33 3.73 3.86
C HIS A 88 -1.14 4.48 5.19
N ALA A 89 -0.17 4.08 5.99
CA ALA A 89 0.12 4.74 7.26
C ALA A 89 0.49 6.21 7.05
N HIS A 90 1.31 6.49 6.04
CA HIS A 90 1.69 7.86 5.69
C HIS A 90 0.48 8.68 5.23
N ALA A 91 -0.33 8.13 4.34
CA ALA A 91 -1.52 8.80 3.82
C ALA A 91 -2.56 9.05 4.92
N SER A 92 -2.79 8.06 5.79
CA SER A 92 -3.72 8.17 6.92
C SER A 92 -3.24 9.20 7.95
N GLY A 93 -1.94 9.22 8.22
CA GLY A 93 -1.33 10.22 9.11
C GLY A 93 -1.54 11.63 8.59
N SER A 94 -1.35 11.85 7.29
CA SER A 94 -1.57 13.15 6.65
C SER A 94 -3.03 13.59 6.72
N ARG A 95 -3.95 12.67 6.46
CA ARG A 95 -5.40 12.94 6.56
C ARG A 95 -5.79 13.29 7.98
N PHE A 96 -5.28 12.55 8.96
CA PHE A 96 -5.54 12.81 10.36
C PHE A 96 -5.08 14.19 10.78
N ARG A 97 -3.86 14.60 10.38
CA ARG A 97 -3.33 15.93 10.64
C ARG A 97 -4.20 17.02 10.01
N TYR A 98 -4.61 16.82 8.78
CA TYR A 98 -5.49 17.77 8.08
C TYR A 98 -6.81 17.93 8.81
N GLN A 99 -7.44 16.86 9.23
CA GLN A 99 -8.69 16.89 9.98
C GLN A 99 -8.54 17.61 11.32
N MET A 100 -7.44 17.38 12.02
CA MET A 100 -7.14 18.07 13.28
C MET A 100 -7.01 19.58 13.08
N LEU A 101 -6.33 20.00 12.00
CA LEU A 101 -6.18 21.42 11.68
C LEU A 101 -7.53 22.06 11.31
N GLN A 102 -8.39 21.36 10.61
CA GLN A 102 -9.72 21.84 10.27
C GLN A 102 -10.58 22.03 11.52
N LYS A 103 -10.54 21.11 12.45
CA LYS A 103 -11.26 21.23 13.74
C LYS A 103 -10.81 22.45 14.52
N LYS A 104 -9.51 22.75 14.56
CA LYS A 104 -8.98 23.95 15.24
C LYS A 104 -9.47 25.24 14.59
N LYS A 105 -9.64 25.27 13.27
CA LYS A 105 -10.15 26.44 12.57
C LYS A 105 -11.65 26.67 12.81
N GLU A 106 -12.40 25.60 13.00
CA GLU A 106 -13.85 25.64 13.22
C GLU A 106 -14.22 25.90 14.68
N GLY A 107 -13.29 25.61 15.58
CA GLY A 107 -13.47 25.80 17.00
C GLY A 107 -12.86 27.07 17.49
#